data_b1435e6e44baf132f9772296d4f7fbdf
#
_entry.id   b1435e6e44baf132f9772296d4f7fbdf
#
_cell.length_a   1.000
_cell.length_b   1.000
_cell.length_c   1.000
_cell.angle_alpha   90.00
_cell.angle_beta   90.00
_cell.angle_gamma   90.00
#
_symmetry.space_group_name_H-M   'P 1'
#
loop_
_entity.id
_entity.type
_entity.pdbx_description
1 polymer ?
#
loop_
_entity_poly.entity_id
_entity_poly.type
_entity_poly.pdbx_seq_one_letter_code
_entity_poly.pdbx_strand_id
1 'polypeptide(L)'
;MSFSFRELTRDDAAQIASWRYEEPYSLYDAADAERFLAFEYFGATDEEGQLVGYCCFGEDARVSGLEEEPGVLDVGAGLRPDLTGIGLGGPFLREVCRLGKDLHDPIRIRVTIASFNRRAQLVASALGFEQEGAHETPEREYVLMGRMV
;
A
#
# COMPACT_ATOMS: atom_id res chain seq x y z
N MET A 1 -3.61 -4.97 17.27
CA MET A 1 -2.33 -5.42 16.70
C MET A 1 -1.43 -4.21 16.46
N SER A 2 -0.21 -4.29 16.93
CA SER A 2 0.80 -3.25 16.69
C SER A 2 1.67 -3.66 15.52
N PHE A 3 2.10 -2.67 14.74
CA PHE A 3 2.93 -2.90 13.57
C PHE A 3 4.31 -2.29 13.76
N SER A 4 5.35 -3.04 13.42
CA SER A 4 6.71 -2.55 13.32
C SER A 4 7.19 -2.71 11.89
N PHE A 5 8.01 -1.77 11.41
CA PHE A 5 8.48 -1.78 10.02
C PHE A 5 9.99 -1.96 9.97
N ARG A 6 10.43 -2.68 8.93
CA ARG A 6 11.85 -2.89 8.65
C ARG A 6 12.03 -2.96 7.13
N GLU A 7 13.26 -2.77 6.67
CA GLU A 7 13.57 -3.02 5.27
C GLU A 7 13.17 -4.44 4.90
N LEU A 8 12.62 -4.60 3.71
CA LEU A 8 12.14 -5.90 3.24
C LEU A 8 13.33 -6.80 2.95
N THR A 9 13.33 -7.98 3.55
CA THR A 9 14.36 -9.00 3.31
C THR A 9 13.98 -9.87 2.11
N ARG A 10 14.94 -10.66 1.61
CA ARG A 10 14.68 -11.63 0.54
C ARG A 10 13.64 -12.67 0.98
N ASP A 11 13.68 -13.11 2.24
CA ASP A 11 12.69 -14.04 2.79
C ASP A 11 11.31 -13.39 2.85
N ASP A 12 11.21 -12.13 3.25
CA ASP A 12 9.96 -11.37 3.25
C ASP A 12 9.37 -11.31 1.84
N ALA A 13 10.21 -10.98 0.85
CA ALA A 13 9.79 -10.89 -0.55
C ALA A 13 9.24 -12.24 -1.05
N ALA A 14 9.89 -13.33 -0.70
CA ALA A 14 9.42 -14.67 -1.05
C ALA A 14 8.06 -15.00 -0.42
N GLN A 15 7.87 -14.64 0.84
CA GLN A 15 6.59 -14.82 1.52
C GLN A 15 5.48 -14.03 0.84
N ILE A 16 5.72 -12.75 0.58
CA ILE A 16 4.72 -11.87 -0.07
C ILE A 16 4.37 -12.41 -1.46
N ALA A 17 5.35 -12.87 -2.21
CA ALA A 17 5.12 -13.43 -3.54
C ALA A 17 4.27 -14.71 -3.50
N SER A 18 4.20 -15.38 -2.36
CA SER A 18 3.36 -16.57 -2.17
C SER A 18 1.92 -16.26 -1.74
N TRP A 19 1.65 -15.03 -1.32
CA TRP A 19 0.32 -14.64 -0.86
C TRP A 19 -0.66 -14.64 -2.02
N ARG A 20 -1.88 -15.15 -1.76
CA ARG A 20 -2.97 -15.20 -2.75
C ARG A 20 -4.22 -14.60 -2.14
N TYR A 21 -4.79 -13.64 -2.84
CA TYR A 21 -6.01 -12.94 -2.43
C TYR A 21 -7.21 -13.59 -3.11
N GLU A 22 -8.32 -13.65 -2.38
CA GLU A 22 -9.59 -14.13 -2.92
C GLU A 22 -10.13 -13.15 -3.96
N GLU A 23 -10.85 -13.69 -4.96
CA GLU A 23 -11.53 -12.85 -5.93
C GLU A 23 -12.52 -11.90 -5.23
N PRO A 24 -12.65 -10.65 -5.67
CA PRO A 24 -12.06 -10.06 -6.89
C PRO A 24 -10.67 -9.45 -6.68
N TYR A 25 -9.99 -9.74 -5.57
CA TYR A 25 -8.74 -9.08 -5.18
C TYR A 25 -7.48 -9.78 -5.68
N SER A 26 -7.61 -10.80 -6.54
CA SER A 26 -6.44 -11.53 -7.04
C SER A 26 -5.47 -10.68 -7.87
N LEU A 27 -5.92 -9.51 -8.33
CA LEU A 27 -5.01 -8.56 -9.02
C LEU A 27 -3.87 -8.07 -8.11
N TYR A 28 -4.04 -8.21 -6.81
CA TYR A 28 -3.00 -7.81 -5.84
C TYR A 28 -1.99 -8.93 -5.55
N ASP A 29 -2.17 -10.10 -6.14
CA ASP A 29 -1.18 -11.17 -6.04
C ASP A 29 0.11 -10.73 -6.68
N ALA A 30 1.22 -10.84 -5.95
CA ALA A 30 2.54 -10.51 -6.48
C ALA A 30 3.10 -11.74 -7.21
N ALA A 31 3.65 -11.51 -8.39
CA ALA A 31 4.21 -12.60 -9.20
C ALA A 31 5.74 -12.68 -9.10
N ASP A 32 6.41 -11.60 -8.69
CA ASP A 32 7.87 -11.47 -8.76
C ASP A 32 8.44 -10.93 -7.45
N ALA A 33 9.14 -11.80 -6.72
CA ALA A 33 9.79 -11.42 -5.47
C ALA A 33 10.92 -10.39 -5.68
N GLU A 34 11.61 -10.42 -6.82
CA GLU A 34 12.73 -9.50 -7.10
C GLU A 34 12.27 -8.04 -7.18
N ARG A 35 11.04 -7.80 -7.59
CA ARG A 35 10.47 -6.45 -7.64
C ARG A 35 10.49 -5.77 -6.27
N PHE A 36 10.18 -6.52 -5.22
CA PHE A 36 10.18 -6.00 -3.85
C PHE A 36 11.57 -5.59 -3.36
N LEU A 37 12.61 -6.13 -3.97
CA LEU A 37 14.00 -5.83 -3.60
C LEU A 37 14.59 -4.72 -4.46
N ALA A 38 13.94 -4.37 -5.58
CA ALA A 38 14.40 -3.35 -6.52
C ALA A 38 13.95 -1.93 -6.14
N PHE A 39 12.88 -1.81 -5.33
CA PHE A 39 12.28 -0.53 -4.95
C PHE A 39 12.25 -0.39 -3.44
N GLU A 40 11.81 0.78 -2.95
CA GLU A 40 11.73 1.05 -1.52
C GLU A 40 10.50 0.37 -0.92
N TYR A 41 10.71 -0.83 -0.38
CA TYR A 41 9.69 -1.60 0.31
C TYR A 41 10.08 -1.85 1.76
N PHE A 42 9.06 -1.88 2.62
CA PHE A 42 9.22 -2.23 4.02
C PHE A 42 8.28 -3.38 4.37
N GLY A 43 8.78 -4.31 5.18
CA GLY A 43 7.97 -5.36 5.75
C GLY A 43 7.37 -4.87 7.08
N ALA A 44 6.10 -5.19 7.31
CA ALA A 44 5.42 -4.91 8.56
C ALA A 44 5.32 -6.20 9.37
N THR A 45 5.70 -6.14 10.64
CA THR A 45 5.64 -7.29 11.55
C THR A 45 4.70 -6.99 12.71
N ASP A 46 4.12 -8.05 13.28
CA ASP A 46 3.29 -7.96 14.48
C ASP A 46 4.14 -8.02 15.76
N GLU A 47 3.47 -8.11 16.92
CA GLU A 47 4.12 -8.16 18.23
C GLU A 47 5.01 -9.39 18.39
N GLU A 48 4.78 -10.45 17.60
CA GLU A 48 5.53 -11.70 17.63
C GLU A 48 6.64 -11.75 16.59
N GLY A 49 6.80 -10.67 15.82
CA GLY A 49 7.81 -10.59 14.78
C GLY A 49 7.44 -11.28 13.48
N GLN A 50 6.17 -11.69 13.31
CA GLN A 50 5.70 -12.32 12.08
C GLN A 50 5.37 -11.28 11.02
N LEU A 51 5.70 -11.56 9.77
CA LEU A 51 5.38 -10.68 8.64
C LEU A 51 3.86 -10.69 8.40
N VAL A 52 3.24 -9.52 8.51
CA VAL A 52 1.79 -9.37 8.36
C VAL A 52 1.39 -8.44 7.22
N GLY A 53 2.35 -7.71 6.66
CA GLY A 53 2.06 -6.78 5.58
C GLY A 53 3.32 -6.19 5.00
N TYR A 54 3.12 -5.30 4.04
CA TYR A 54 4.22 -4.56 3.42
C TYR A 54 3.73 -3.19 2.98
N CYS A 55 4.67 -2.30 2.73
CA CYS A 55 4.35 -1.01 2.12
C CYS A 55 5.49 -0.55 1.24
N CYS A 56 5.21 0.41 0.37
CA CYS A 56 6.20 1.03 -0.48
C CYS A 56 5.87 2.51 -0.66
N PHE A 57 6.89 3.26 -1.05
CA PHE A 57 6.78 4.70 -1.26
C PHE A 57 7.40 5.05 -2.61
N GLY A 58 6.76 5.97 -3.34
CA GLY A 58 7.29 6.51 -4.56
C GLY A 58 6.91 5.72 -5.82
N GLU A 59 7.89 5.42 -6.64
CA GLU A 59 7.66 4.89 -7.98
C GLU A 59 6.80 3.63 -8.02
N ASP A 60 7.08 2.65 -7.17
CA ASP A 60 6.35 1.38 -7.22
C ASP A 60 4.97 1.44 -6.58
N ALA A 61 4.64 2.54 -5.90
CA ALA A 61 3.29 2.83 -5.42
C ALA A 61 2.41 3.44 -6.51
N ARG A 62 2.99 3.89 -7.61
CA ARG A 62 2.24 4.45 -8.74
C ARG A 62 1.89 3.37 -9.75
N VAL A 63 0.74 3.52 -10.38
CA VAL A 63 0.33 2.66 -11.50
C VAL A 63 0.85 3.22 -12.82
N SER A 64 0.80 2.39 -13.86
CA SER A 64 1.31 2.74 -15.19
C SER A 64 0.73 4.08 -15.67
N GLY A 65 1.60 4.98 -16.10
CA GLY A 65 1.23 6.29 -16.65
C GLY A 65 0.92 7.37 -15.61
N LEU A 66 0.87 7.04 -14.34
CA LEU A 66 0.66 8.04 -13.29
C LEU A 66 1.99 8.74 -12.98
N GLU A 67 1.97 10.07 -13.06
CA GLU A 67 3.18 10.87 -12.87
C GLU A 67 3.39 11.25 -11.40
N GLU A 68 4.65 11.37 -11.03
CA GLU A 68 5.06 11.93 -9.75
C GLU A 68 4.67 13.40 -9.66
N GLU A 69 4.23 13.82 -8.47
CA GLU A 69 3.94 15.24 -8.19
C GLU A 69 4.86 15.76 -7.10
N PRO A 70 5.46 16.97 -7.27
CA PRO A 70 6.31 17.55 -6.23
C PRO A 70 5.56 17.71 -4.90
N GLY A 71 6.22 17.33 -3.80
CA GLY A 71 5.65 17.43 -2.47
C GLY A 71 4.62 16.35 -2.12
N VAL A 72 4.28 15.49 -3.05
CA VAL A 72 3.32 14.40 -2.87
C VAL A 72 4.07 13.08 -2.78
N LEU A 73 3.81 12.33 -1.70
CA LEU A 73 4.33 10.98 -1.53
C LEU A 73 3.27 9.97 -1.95
N ASP A 74 3.61 9.15 -2.94
CA ASP A 74 2.76 8.02 -3.32
C ASP A 74 3.03 6.86 -2.38
N VAL A 75 1.96 6.27 -1.85
CA VAL A 75 2.01 5.21 -0.84
C VAL A 75 1.24 3.99 -1.33
N GLY A 76 1.88 2.83 -1.25
CA GLY A 76 1.25 1.54 -1.50
C GLY A 76 1.37 0.66 -0.26
N ALA A 77 0.39 -0.19 -0.02
CA ALA A 77 0.37 -1.06 1.15
C ALA A 77 -0.46 -2.30 0.90
N GLY A 78 -0.09 -3.40 1.53
CA GLY A 78 -0.82 -4.64 1.48
C GLY A 78 -0.72 -5.41 2.78
N LEU A 79 -1.84 -6.01 3.20
CA LEU A 79 -1.89 -6.91 4.35
C LEU A 79 -1.87 -8.35 3.87
N ARG A 80 -1.33 -9.25 4.70
CA ARG A 80 -1.41 -10.69 4.45
C ARG A 80 -2.88 -11.07 4.23
N PRO A 81 -3.18 -11.94 3.25
CA PRO A 81 -4.57 -12.20 2.84
C PRO A 81 -5.53 -12.57 3.97
N ASP A 82 -5.08 -13.36 4.94
CA ASP A 82 -5.92 -13.78 6.07
C ASP A 82 -6.24 -12.63 7.04
N LEU A 83 -5.55 -11.49 6.92
CA LEU A 83 -5.77 -10.32 7.77
C LEU A 83 -6.61 -9.23 7.09
N THR A 84 -7.04 -9.46 5.86
CA THR A 84 -7.87 -8.49 5.13
C THR A 84 -9.34 -8.62 5.55
N GLY A 85 -10.07 -7.50 5.52
CA GLY A 85 -11.50 -7.50 5.77
C GLY A 85 -11.92 -7.71 7.22
N ILE A 86 -11.00 -7.58 8.18
CA ILE A 86 -11.30 -7.78 9.61
C ILE A 86 -11.00 -6.54 10.47
N GLY A 87 -10.96 -5.36 9.84
CA GLY A 87 -10.79 -4.10 10.55
C GLY A 87 -9.37 -3.65 10.80
N LEU A 88 -8.38 -4.35 10.25
CA LEU A 88 -6.96 -4.00 10.44
C LEU A 88 -6.44 -2.99 9.43
N GLY A 89 -7.16 -2.77 8.33
CA GLY A 89 -6.70 -1.88 7.25
C GLY A 89 -6.47 -0.44 7.69
N GLY A 90 -7.38 0.11 8.49
CA GLY A 90 -7.26 1.48 8.99
C GLY A 90 -6.04 1.68 9.87
N PRO A 91 -5.90 0.92 10.96
CA PRO A 91 -4.70 0.99 11.80
C PRO A 91 -3.40 0.75 11.03
N PHE A 92 -3.41 -0.18 10.09
CA PHE A 92 -2.23 -0.48 9.27
C PHE A 92 -1.87 0.70 8.38
N LEU A 93 -2.81 1.21 7.60
CA LEU A 93 -2.56 2.34 6.71
C LEU A 93 -2.11 3.59 7.48
N ARG A 94 -2.66 3.81 8.67
CA ARG A 94 -2.24 4.92 9.53
C ARG A 94 -0.75 4.83 9.86
N GLU A 95 -0.28 3.64 10.23
CA GLU A 95 1.13 3.45 10.57
C GLU A 95 2.04 3.54 9.34
N VAL A 96 1.57 3.05 8.19
CA VAL A 96 2.30 3.20 6.91
C VAL A 96 2.47 4.68 6.58
N CYS A 97 1.41 5.48 6.71
CA CYS A 97 1.47 6.91 6.45
C CYS A 97 2.41 7.63 7.42
N ARG A 98 2.42 7.21 8.67
CA ARG A 98 3.35 7.76 9.67
C ARG A 98 4.80 7.48 9.29
N LEU A 99 5.09 6.27 8.87
CA LEU A 99 6.42 5.90 8.38
C LEU A 99 6.83 6.74 7.17
N GLY A 100 5.93 6.90 6.20
CA GLY A 100 6.20 7.69 5.01
C GLY A 100 6.46 9.16 5.35
N LYS A 101 5.70 9.72 6.27
CA LYS A 101 5.91 11.09 6.75
C LYS A 101 7.29 11.24 7.38
N ASP A 102 7.68 10.30 8.24
CA ASP A 102 8.96 10.37 8.95
C ASP A 102 10.15 10.22 8.01
N LEU A 103 10.03 9.39 6.98
CA LEU A 103 11.12 9.13 6.04
C LEU A 103 11.26 10.17 4.94
N HIS A 104 10.16 10.75 4.48
CA HIS A 104 10.14 11.58 3.27
C HIS A 104 9.68 13.02 3.48
N ASP A 105 9.07 13.32 4.62
CA ASP A 105 8.57 14.66 4.96
C ASP A 105 7.74 15.29 3.82
N PRO A 106 6.72 14.63 3.28
CA PRO A 106 5.91 15.18 2.20
C PRO A 106 4.91 16.22 2.70
N ILE A 107 4.38 17.00 1.76
CA ILE A 107 3.28 17.94 2.04
C ILE A 107 1.94 17.20 2.01
N ARG A 108 1.79 16.27 1.05
CA ARG A 108 0.60 15.46 0.84
C ARG A 108 0.97 14.00 0.65
N ILE A 109 0.01 13.13 0.95
CA ILE A 109 0.11 11.69 0.69
C ILE A 109 -0.99 11.32 -0.29
N ARG A 110 -0.64 10.50 -1.29
CA ARG A 110 -1.58 10.01 -2.29
C ARG A 110 -1.56 8.48 -2.31
N VAL A 111 -2.77 7.90 -2.41
CA VAL A 111 -2.94 6.45 -2.61
C VAL A 111 -3.74 6.23 -3.89
N THR A 112 -3.39 5.19 -4.64
CA THR A 112 -4.04 4.81 -5.89
C THR A 112 -4.74 3.48 -5.67
N ILE A 113 -6.07 3.47 -5.80
CA ILE A 113 -6.90 2.32 -5.44
C ILE A 113 -7.73 1.92 -6.66
N ALA A 114 -7.77 0.63 -6.99
CA ALA A 114 -8.64 0.15 -8.06
C ALA A 114 -10.08 0.56 -7.80
N SER A 115 -10.77 1.08 -8.82
CA SER A 115 -12.12 1.67 -8.65
C SER A 115 -13.14 0.71 -8.06
N PHE A 116 -13.00 -0.60 -8.33
CA PHE A 116 -13.90 -1.60 -7.76
C PHE A 116 -13.66 -1.85 -6.27
N ASN A 117 -12.47 -1.51 -5.75
CA ASN A 117 -12.06 -1.83 -4.38
C ASN A 117 -12.64 -0.81 -3.39
N ARG A 118 -13.93 -0.93 -3.14
CA ARG A 118 -14.65 -0.04 -2.22
C ARG A 118 -14.15 -0.17 -0.79
N ARG A 119 -13.75 -1.37 -0.40
CA ARG A 119 -13.23 -1.64 0.94
C ARG A 119 -12.01 -0.76 1.26
N ALA A 120 -11.03 -0.74 0.35
CA ALA A 120 -9.85 0.10 0.52
C ALA A 120 -10.18 1.60 0.47
N GLN A 121 -11.11 2.00 -0.38
CA GLN A 121 -11.56 3.41 -0.45
C GLN A 121 -12.18 3.86 0.85
N LEU A 122 -12.99 3.02 1.49
CA LEU A 122 -13.60 3.32 2.78
C LEU A 122 -12.54 3.44 3.88
N VAL A 123 -11.55 2.57 3.88
CA VAL A 123 -10.42 2.63 4.81
C VAL A 123 -9.69 3.98 4.66
N ALA A 124 -9.37 4.37 3.44
CA ALA A 124 -8.69 5.63 3.17
C ALA A 124 -9.56 6.83 3.58
N SER A 125 -10.84 6.82 3.25
CA SER A 125 -11.78 7.88 3.64
C SER A 125 -11.83 8.06 5.15
N ALA A 126 -11.86 6.96 5.90
CA ALA A 126 -11.90 7.01 7.37
C ALA A 126 -10.65 7.65 7.96
N LEU A 127 -9.54 7.65 7.23
CA LEU A 127 -8.28 8.29 7.63
C LEU A 127 -8.13 9.72 7.08
N GLY A 128 -9.18 10.27 6.47
CA GLY A 128 -9.17 11.64 5.99
C GLY A 128 -8.72 11.81 4.54
N PHE A 129 -8.53 10.72 3.81
CA PHE A 129 -8.25 10.81 2.38
C PHE A 129 -9.53 11.18 1.63
N GLU A 130 -9.40 12.05 0.64
CA GLU A 130 -10.50 12.45 -0.23
C GLU A 130 -10.16 12.10 -1.68
N GLN A 131 -11.16 11.73 -2.46
CA GLN A 131 -10.95 11.47 -3.88
C GLN A 131 -10.56 12.75 -4.59
N GLU A 132 -9.43 12.71 -5.30
CA GLU A 132 -8.89 13.87 -6.04
C GLU A 132 -9.05 13.69 -7.55
N GLY A 133 -9.25 12.47 -8.03
CA GLY A 133 -9.39 12.19 -9.45
C GLY A 133 -9.43 10.71 -9.73
N ALA A 134 -9.28 10.38 -10.99
CA ALA A 134 -9.26 9.01 -11.50
C ALA A 134 -8.13 8.86 -12.50
N HIS A 135 -7.66 7.64 -12.70
CA HIS A 135 -6.62 7.32 -13.65
C HIS A 135 -6.91 5.98 -14.30
N GLU A 136 -6.83 5.93 -15.62
CA GLU A 136 -7.04 4.69 -16.37
C GLU A 136 -5.72 4.11 -16.84
N THR A 137 -5.60 2.80 -16.75
CA THR A 137 -4.57 2.01 -17.39
C THR A 137 -5.24 1.06 -18.38
N PRO A 138 -4.49 0.40 -19.28
CA PRO A 138 -5.10 -0.58 -20.19
C PRO A 138 -5.88 -1.69 -19.47
N GLU A 139 -5.50 -2.00 -18.22
CA GLU A 139 -6.12 -3.11 -17.46
C GLU A 139 -7.35 -2.68 -16.68
N ARG A 140 -7.36 -1.44 -16.12
CA ARG A 140 -8.46 -1.00 -15.24
C ARG A 140 -8.41 0.48 -14.91
N GLU A 141 -9.50 0.94 -14.28
CA GLU A 141 -9.59 2.29 -13.73
C GLU A 141 -9.20 2.30 -12.27
N TYR A 142 -8.58 3.38 -11.84
CA TYR A 142 -8.21 3.63 -10.46
C TYR A 142 -8.79 4.95 -9.97
N VAL A 143 -9.07 5.05 -8.67
CA VAL A 143 -9.34 6.32 -8.01
C VAL A 143 -8.05 6.79 -7.34
N LEU A 144 -7.82 8.10 -7.39
CA LEU A 144 -6.70 8.76 -6.73
C LEU A 144 -7.26 9.44 -5.49
N MET A 145 -6.72 9.11 -4.33
CA MET A 145 -7.13 9.69 -3.07
C MET A 145 -5.93 10.31 -2.37
N GLY A 146 -6.14 11.48 -1.77
CA GLY A 146 -5.06 12.18 -1.12
C GLY A 146 -5.49 12.92 0.13
N ARG A 147 -4.51 13.24 0.97
CA ARG A 147 -4.70 14.08 2.13
C ARG A 147 -3.44 14.86 2.45
N MET A 148 -3.61 15.99 3.14
CA MET A 148 -2.49 16.74 3.71
C MET A 148 -1.88 15.96 4.87
N VAL A 149 -0.60 16.10 5.03
CA VAL A 149 0.14 15.45 6.12
C VAL A 149 -0.01 16.20 7.43
#